data_d4ba49b256beaa345e46522d966fdb7d
#
_entry.id   d4ba49b256beaa345e46522d966fdb7d
#
_cell.length_a   1.000
_cell.length_b   1.000
_cell.length_c   1.000
_cell.angle_alpha   90.00
_cell.angle_beta   90.00
_cell.angle_gamma   90.00
#
_symmetry.space_group_name_H-M   'P 1'
#
loop_
_entity.id
_entity.type
_entity.pdbx_description
1 polymer ?
#
loop_
_entity_poly.entity_id
_entity_poly.type
_entity_poly.pdbx_seq_one_letter_code
_entity_poly.pdbx_strand_id
1 'polypeptide(L)'
;MKNLPNAEFLKKEVFREIGYEYPETAKLVKAEEFSIELAKNGEITVNYRGERDIFRAALLLKSGALGGAEADKKQGARVYREKCFAEDLCFMADCSRNAVLSVETVKKLLRNLAALGYNALMLYTEDTYEVDNEPLFGYLRGRYTKAELKEMDAYAREIGMELIPCIQTLAHISRIKRYHEYETHFDCADILLIGDERVYTLIENIFKTLAECFTTRRVNIGMDEAALVGVGQYLNNHGYQDKFEVLTEHLSRVAKIAAKYGFSAVMWSDMFYHIAFRRADCLDKDGNSFIPRDVIEKIPENVSACYWDYYQTEKNGYDGMFRLHENFKDLWFAGGAWKWIGLIPSNGFSMTATEAALASAKEHGVKHLIDTAWGDDGGSASVFSVLPAAAHFAYTAYGLNTSALKRDFYALTGYKFDTFLKIEAPDTFLGKHFGDRSNLCKLSLYNDVFSGQFDPEIHAEDKAYFKKAVPIVKRAGKGQYAYIFESVAALSDVISVKYDMGIRLREAYKRGDKEELRKIADEMLVLKKKLRAFIRVFRKQWLAENKPYGFDVQEYRLGGLLERFEGCRERLLDYTSGKIAEIPELTDELFANIFLGKRGEGRFAYNSYNLTASVNYFW
;
A
#
# COMPACT_ATOMS: atom_id res chain seq x y z
N MET A 1 -3.80 11.41 -35.06
CA MET A 1 -4.42 12.01 -33.85
C MET A 1 -5.50 13.09 -34.13
N LYS A 2 -5.74 13.52 -35.36
CA LYS A 2 -6.62 14.68 -35.68
C LYS A 2 -8.12 14.51 -35.28
N ASN A 3 -8.56 13.32 -34.89
CA ASN A 3 -9.97 13.03 -34.66
C ASN A 3 -10.35 12.84 -33.17
N LEU A 4 -9.41 13.07 -32.23
CA LEU A 4 -9.72 12.98 -30.81
C LEU A 4 -10.01 14.39 -30.25
N PRO A 5 -11.12 14.59 -29.50
CA PRO A 5 -11.49 15.90 -28.96
C PRO A 5 -10.40 16.54 -28.07
N ASN A 6 -9.57 15.72 -27.40
CA ASN A 6 -8.50 16.14 -26.47
C ASN A 6 -7.09 15.72 -26.94
N ALA A 7 -6.88 15.53 -28.27
CA ALA A 7 -5.63 15.02 -28.82
C ALA A 7 -4.36 15.73 -28.35
N GLU A 8 -4.38 17.07 -28.29
CA GLU A 8 -3.22 17.87 -27.87
C GLU A 8 -2.92 17.68 -26.37
N PHE A 9 -3.94 17.58 -25.56
CA PHE A 9 -3.80 17.24 -24.14
C PHE A 9 -3.16 15.87 -23.97
N LEU A 10 -3.69 14.83 -24.64
CA LEU A 10 -3.16 13.46 -24.55
C LEU A 10 -1.70 13.37 -25.04
N LYS A 11 -1.35 14.04 -26.14
CA LYS A 11 0.05 14.11 -26.62
C LYS A 11 0.97 14.69 -25.56
N LYS A 12 0.56 15.80 -24.94
CA LYS A 12 1.34 16.47 -23.89
C LYS A 12 1.54 15.56 -22.68
N GLU A 13 0.49 14.91 -22.20
CA GLU A 13 0.56 14.05 -21.02
C GLU A 13 1.34 12.75 -21.30
N VAL A 14 1.22 12.16 -22.49
CA VAL A 14 2.04 11.03 -22.94
C VAL A 14 3.51 11.43 -22.99
N PHE A 15 3.84 12.58 -23.59
CA PHE A 15 5.21 13.06 -23.67
C PHE A 15 5.78 13.34 -22.26
N ARG A 16 4.98 14.00 -21.40
CA ARG A 16 5.36 14.32 -20.01
C ARG A 16 5.77 13.09 -19.21
N GLU A 17 5.05 11.98 -19.36
CA GLU A 17 5.30 10.77 -18.55
C GLU A 17 6.22 9.78 -19.24
N ILE A 18 5.95 9.50 -20.51
CA ILE A 18 6.63 8.44 -21.26
C ILE A 18 7.81 9.02 -22.07
N GLY A 19 7.78 10.30 -22.44
CA GLY A 19 8.78 10.91 -23.33
C GLY A 19 8.71 10.33 -24.74
N TYR A 20 7.50 10.03 -25.23
CA TYR A 20 7.25 9.53 -26.58
C TYR A 20 6.37 10.52 -27.35
N GLU A 21 6.82 10.88 -28.56
CA GLU A 21 6.05 11.68 -29.50
C GLU A 21 5.48 10.80 -30.61
N TYR A 22 4.17 10.78 -30.75
CA TYR A 22 3.53 10.11 -31.87
C TYR A 22 3.86 10.82 -33.17
N PRO A 23 4.29 10.09 -34.22
CA PRO A 23 4.43 10.68 -35.55
C PRO A 23 3.12 11.31 -36.03
N GLU A 24 3.17 12.40 -36.81
CA GLU A 24 1.96 13.01 -37.37
C GLU A 24 1.16 12.05 -38.25
N THR A 25 1.83 11.10 -38.87
CA THR A 25 1.25 10.03 -39.69
C THR A 25 0.58 8.92 -38.88
N ALA A 26 0.77 8.89 -37.54
CA ALA A 26 0.14 7.87 -36.73
C ALA A 26 -1.39 8.01 -36.72
N LYS A 27 -2.06 6.91 -36.98
CA LYS A 27 -3.52 6.80 -36.99
C LYS A 27 -3.99 6.22 -35.64
N LEU A 28 -4.93 6.89 -34.99
CA LEU A 28 -5.64 6.39 -33.83
C LEU A 28 -7.06 6.03 -34.26
N VAL A 29 -7.42 4.77 -34.07
CA VAL A 29 -8.70 4.22 -34.53
C VAL A 29 -9.43 3.65 -33.30
N LYS A 30 -10.63 4.13 -33.02
CA LYS A 30 -11.49 3.58 -31.97
C LYS A 30 -11.89 2.16 -32.37
N ALA A 31 -11.67 1.18 -31.48
CA ALA A 31 -11.91 -0.24 -31.73
C ALA A 31 -12.38 -0.94 -30.45
N GLU A 32 -12.88 -2.15 -30.58
CA GLU A 32 -13.27 -3.00 -29.45
C GLU A 32 -12.06 -3.67 -28.80
N GLU A 33 -11.01 -3.93 -29.57
CA GLU A 33 -9.79 -4.57 -29.10
C GLU A 33 -8.57 -3.67 -29.29
N PHE A 34 -7.63 -3.77 -28.36
CA PHE A 34 -6.37 -3.05 -28.44
C PHE A 34 -5.39 -3.75 -29.36
N SER A 35 -4.84 -3.01 -30.31
CA SER A 35 -3.71 -3.48 -31.13
C SER A 35 -2.88 -2.32 -31.68
N ILE A 36 -1.62 -2.62 -32.03
CA ILE A 36 -0.72 -1.70 -32.73
C ILE A 36 -0.27 -2.37 -34.01
N GLU A 37 -0.47 -1.70 -35.13
CA GLU A 37 -0.05 -2.17 -36.45
C GLU A 37 1.06 -1.27 -36.98
N LEU A 38 2.14 -1.88 -37.46
CA LEU A 38 3.25 -1.21 -38.13
C LEU A 38 3.32 -1.70 -39.56
N ALA A 39 2.91 -0.87 -40.51
CA ALA A 39 2.96 -1.17 -41.93
C ALA A 39 4.41 -1.16 -42.48
N LYS A 40 4.65 -1.77 -43.65
CA LYS A 40 5.97 -1.80 -44.30
C LYS A 40 6.53 -0.41 -44.60
N ASN A 41 5.65 0.55 -44.86
CA ASN A 41 6.02 1.95 -45.12
C ASN A 41 6.33 2.75 -43.83
N GLY A 42 6.30 2.10 -42.65
CA GLY A 42 6.53 2.74 -41.35
C GLY A 42 5.29 3.43 -40.76
N GLU A 43 4.14 3.33 -41.40
CA GLU A 43 2.89 3.89 -40.87
C GLU A 43 2.42 3.11 -39.65
N ILE A 44 2.05 3.82 -38.58
CA ILE A 44 1.58 3.25 -37.31
C ILE A 44 0.07 3.46 -37.21
N THR A 45 -0.67 2.38 -36.95
CA THR A 45 -2.08 2.43 -36.55
C THR A 45 -2.23 1.88 -35.15
N VAL A 46 -2.84 2.65 -34.25
CA VAL A 46 -3.20 2.23 -32.88
C VAL A 46 -4.71 2.06 -32.84
N ASN A 47 -5.16 0.83 -32.71
CA ASN A 47 -6.53 0.50 -32.40
C ASN A 47 -6.70 0.56 -30.89
N TYR A 48 -7.57 1.45 -30.37
CA TYR A 48 -7.71 1.72 -28.94
C TYR A 48 -9.17 1.63 -28.48
N ARG A 49 -9.37 1.14 -27.24
CA ARG A 49 -10.69 1.02 -26.59
C ARG A 49 -11.07 2.27 -25.83
N GLY A 50 -10.08 2.95 -25.26
CA GLY A 50 -10.19 4.18 -24.49
C GLY A 50 -8.87 4.94 -24.47
N GLU A 51 -8.88 6.18 -24.02
CA GLU A 51 -7.75 7.11 -24.09
C GLU A 51 -6.51 6.59 -23.35
N ARG A 52 -6.68 5.75 -22.31
CA ARG A 52 -5.57 5.06 -21.60
C ARG A 52 -4.74 4.16 -22.53
N ASP A 53 -5.37 3.52 -23.50
CA ASP A 53 -4.67 2.65 -24.47
C ASP A 53 -3.66 3.45 -25.31
N ILE A 54 -3.81 4.77 -25.39
CA ILE A 54 -2.85 5.67 -26.05
C ILE A 54 -1.55 5.75 -25.23
N PHE A 55 -1.63 5.80 -23.89
CA PHE A 55 -0.46 5.73 -23.02
C PHE A 55 0.22 4.37 -23.13
N ARG A 56 -0.56 3.29 -23.12
CA ARG A 56 -0.05 1.93 -23.29
C ARG A 56 0.65 1.75 -24.63
N ALA A 57 0.04 2.19 -25.71
CA ALA A 57 0.64 2.12 -27.05
C ALA A 57 1.94 2.94 -27.15
N ALA A 58 1.97 4.14 -26.58
CA ALA A 58 3.17 4.97 -26.53
C ALA A 58 4.33 4.27 -25.81
N LEU A 59 4.04 3.61 -24.67
CA LEU A 59 5.03 2.83 -23.95
C LEU A 59 5.58 1.67 -24.79
N LEU A 60 4.71 0.90 -25.43
CA LEU A 60 5.07 -0.25 -26.26
C LEU A 60 5.86 0.17 -27.50
N LEU A 61 5.51 1.28 -28.13
CA LEU A 61 6.24 1.86 -29.26
C LEU A 61 7.63 2.34 -28.83
N LYS A 62 7.71 3.10 -27.75
CA LYS A 62 8.99 3.59 -27.19
C LYS A 62 9.92 2.44 -26.81
N SER A 63 9.38 1.40 -26.20
CA SER A 63 10.16 0.25 -25.74
C SER A 63 10.63 -0.68 -26.87
N GLY A 64 10.10 -0.53 -28.07
CA GLY A 64 10.41 -1.40 -29.20
C GLY A 64 9.69 -2.76 -29.16
N ALA A 65 8.56 -2.86 -28.44
CA ALA A 65 7.78 -4.09 -28.31
C ALA A 65 7.39 -4.72 -29.67
N LEU A 66 7.18 -3.90 -30.71
CA LEU A 66 6.81 -4.35 -32.05
C LEU A 66 7.94 -5.10 -32.75
N GLY A 67 9.20 -5.01 -32.29
CA GLY A 67 10.31 -5.78 -32.83
C GLY A 67 10.14 -7.31 -32.73
N GLY A 68 9.38 -7.75 -31.71
CA GLY A 68 9.01 -9.16 -31.49
C GLY A 68 7.59 -9.53 -31.91
N ALA A 69 6.84 -8.59 -32.53
CA ALA A 69 5.46 -8.82 -32.93
C ALA A 69 5.36 -9.80 -34.11
N GLU A 70 4.25 -10.54 -34.16
CA GLU A 70 3.97 -11.46 -35.28
C GLU A 70 3.85 -10.71 -36.62
N ALA A 71 4.52 -11.22 -37.64
CA ALA A 71 4.37 -10.71 -38.99
C ALA A 71 3.02 -11.19 -39.55
N ASP A 72 2.13 -10.27 -39.88
CA ASP A 72 0.95 -10.60 -40.69
C ASP A 72 1.40 -10.99 -42.10
N LYS A 73 1.39 -12.29 -42.37
CA LYS A 73 1.85 -12.86 -43.64
C LYS A 73 1.04 -12.38 -44.86
N LYS A 74 -0.20 -11.90 -44.65
CA LYS A 74 -1.08 -11.42 -45.73
C LYS A 74 -0.83 -9.97 -46.13
N GLN A 75 -0.43 -9.10 -45.15
CA GLN A 75 -0.24 -7.67 -45.41
C GLN A 75 1.21 -7.20 -45.25
N GLY A 76 2.10 -8.04 -44.70
CA GLY A 76 3.50 -7.71 -44.44
C GLY A 76 3.66 -6.61 -43.36
N ALA A 77 2.63 -6.36 -42.59
CA ALA A 77 2.63 -5.50 -41.40
C ALA A 77 3.04 -6.31 -40.18
N ARG A 78 3.58 -5.64 -39.15
CA ARG A 78 3.75 -6.22 -37.82
C ARG A 78 2.57 -5.80 -36.97
N VAL A 79 1.93 -6.76 -36.33
CA VAL A 79 0.77 -6.50 -35.44
C VAL A 79 1.09 -6.98 -34.04
N TYR A 80 0.94 -6.09 -33.08
CA TYR A 80 1.02 -6.39 -31.64
C TYR A 80 -0.39 -6.40 -31.04
N ARG A 81 -0.71 -7.43 -30.29
CA ARG A 81 -1.98 -7.56 -29.56
C ARG A 81 -1.70 -8.01 -28.12
N GLU A 82 -2.48 -7.53 -27.19
CA GLU A 82 -2.51 -8.00 -25.81
C GLU A 82 -3.92 -7.91 -25.26
N LYS A 83 -4.23 -8.78 -24.32
CA LYS A 83 -5.53 -8.80 -23.63
C LYS A 83 -5.32 -9.18 -22.18
N CYS A 84 -5.81 -8.36 -21.25
CA CYS A 84 -5.91 -8.71 -19.85
C CYS A 84 -6.98 -9.79 -19.66
N PHE A 85 -6.74 -10.78 -18.78
CA PHE A 85 -7.80 -11.76 -18.45
C PHE A 85 -8.91 -11.14 -17.60
N ALA A 86 -8.59 -10.07 -16.86
CA ALA A 86 -9.54 -9.34 -16.05
C ALA A 86 -10.18 -8.19 -16.84
N GLU A 87 -11.41 -7.86 -16.52
CA GLU A 87 -12.16 -6.70 -17.02
C GLU A 87 -11.69 -5.42 -16.32
N ASP A 88 -11.56 -5.49 -14.99
CA ASP A 88 -10.96 -4.42 -14.20
C ASP A 88 -9.57 -4.80 -13.71
N LEU A 89 -8.65 -3.89 -13.91
CA LEU A 89 -7.31 -3.91 -13.36
C LEU A 89 -7.09 -2.57 -12.64
N CYS A 90 -7.33 -2.59 -11.34
CA CYS A 90 -7.32 -1.42 -10.49
C CYS A 90 -6.08 -1.38 -9.61
N PHE A 91 -5.52 -0.19 -9.39
CA PHE A 91 -4.53 0.05 -8.35
C PHE A 91 -5.18 0.81 -7.19
N MET A 92 -4.89 0.47 -5.94
CA MET A 92 -5.39 1.21 -4.79
C MET A 92 -4.23 1.88 -4.04
N ALA A 93 -4.32 3.19 -3.88
CA ALA A 93 -3.38 3.98 -3.09
C ALA A 93 -4.02 4.38 -1.75
N ASP A 94 -3.33 4.06 -0.65
CA ASP A 94 -3.74 4.48 0.69
C ASP A 94 -3.37 5.94 0.95
N CYS A 95 -4.38 6.77 1.15
CA CYS A 95 -4.28 8.20 1.47
C CYS A 95 -4.78 8.51 2.90
N SER A 96 -5.04 7.50 3.74
CA SER A 96 -5.63 7.65 5.08
C SER A 96 -4.61 7.62 6.21
N ARG A 97 -3.53 6.84 6.05
CA ARG A 97 -2.51 6.62 7.09
C ARG A 97 -1.45 7.74 7.07
N ASN A 98 -1.89 8.98 7.24
CA ASN A 98 -1.12 10.23 7.26
C ASN A 98 -0.62 10.71 5.89
N ALA A 99 -0.17 9.82 5.02
CA ALA A 99 0.38 10.14 3.70
C ALA A 99 -0.73 10.43 2.67
N VAL A 100 -1.30 11.62 2.70
CA VAL A 100 -2.27 12.06 1.70
C VAL A 100 -1.52 12.53 0.45
N LEU A 101 -1.65 11.81 -0.65
CA LEU A 101 -0.98 12.13 -1.92
C LEU A 101 -1.40 13.52 -2.43
N SER A 102 -0.45 14.28 -2.97
CA SER A 102 -0.79 15.54 -3.64
C SER A 102 -1.55 15.27 -4.96
N VAL A 103 -2.34 16.22 -5.41
CA VAL A 103 -3.08 16.14 -6.69
C VAL A 103 -2.14 15.79 -7.86
N GLU A 104 -0.95 16.43 -7.89
CA GLU A 104 0.05 16.16 -8.94
C GLU A 104 0.63 14.74 -8.84
N THR A 105 0.77 14.20 -7.63
CA THR A 105 1.19 12.80 -7.43
C THR A 105 0.13 11.83 -7.92
N VAL A 106 -1.15 12.09 -7.63
CA VAL A 106 -2.27 11.28 -8.14
C VAL A 106 -2.30 11.31 -9.67
N LYS A 107 -2.15 12.47 -10.29
CA LYS A 107 -2.09 12.59 -11.76
C LYS A 107 -0.89 11.84 -12.34
N LYS A 108 0.28 11.92 -11.71
CA LYS A 108 1.46 11.16 -12.15
C LYS A 108 1.24 9.66 -12.00
N LEU A 109 0.65 9.22 -10.89
CA LEU A 109 0.32 7.82 -10.67
C LEU A 109 -0.65 7.31 -11.75
N LEU A 110 -1.72 8.06 -12.04
CA LEU A 110 -2.67 7.74 -13.10
C LEU A 110 -1.99 7.54 -14.47
N ARG A 111 -1.04 8.41 -14.86
CA ARG A 111 -0.29 8.26 -16.13
C ARG A 111 0.59 7.01 -16.15
N ASN A 112 1.28 6.72 -15.03
CA ASN A 112 2.09 5.49 -14.92
C ASN A 112 1.22 4.24 -15.04
N LEU A 113 0.08 4.23 -14.35
CA LEU A 113 -0.86 3.11 -14.35
C LEU A 113 -1.48 2.90 -15.74
N ALA A 114 -1.91 3.97 -16.41
CA ALA A 114 -2.41 3.90 -17.80
C ALA A 114 -1.37 3.29 -18.75
N ALA A 115 -0.10 3.71 -18.64
CA ALA A 115 0.99 3.15 -19.42
C ALA A 115 1.26 1.67 -19.12
N LEU A 116 1.07 1.23 -17.87
CA LEU A 116 1.19 -0.17 -17.47
C LEU A 116 -0.03 -1.02 -17.84
N GLY A 117 -1.14 -0.40 -18.27
CA GLY A 117 -2.35 -1.11 -18.72
C GLY A 117 -3.46 -1.23 -17.68
N TYR A 118 -3.34 -0.55 -16.52
CA TYR A 118 -4.45 -0.40 -15.58
C TYR A 118 -5.59 0.42 -16.17
N ASN A 119 -6.81 0.22 -15.66
CA ASN A 119 -7.99 0.98 -16.08
C ASN A 119 -8.62 1.82 -14.97
N ALA A 120 -8.25 1.57 -13.72
CA ALA A 120 -8.76 2.34 -12.59
C ALA A 120 -7.71 2.61 -11.53
N LEU A 121 -7.92 3.69 -10.78
CA LEU A 121 -7.22 4.00 -9.53
C LEU A 121 -8.27 4.16 -8.44
N MET A 122 -8.08 3.46 -7.31
CA MET A 122 -8.83 3.70 -6.09
C MET A 122 -8.00 4.59 -5.14
N LEU A 123 -8.66 5.55 -4.49
CA LEU A 123 -8.10 6.30 -3.38
C LEU A 123 -8.77 5.83 -2.08
N TYR A 124 -8.00 5.15 -1.23
CA TYR A 124 -8.46 4.74 0.09
C TYR A 124 -8.28 5.90 1.06
N THR A 125 -9.36 6.43 1.61
CA THR A 125 -9.34 7.75 2.24
C THR A 125 -9.82 7.79 3.69
N GLU A 126 -10.53 6.80 4.21
CA GLU A 126 -11.15 6.86 5.54
C GLU A 126 -11.84 8.21 5.80
N ASP A 127 -11.15 9.16 6.44
CA ASP A 127 -11.63 10.51 6.74
C ASP A 127 -10.89 11.63 5.98
N THR A 128 -9.97 11.32 5.05
CA THR A 128 -9.10 12.32 4.42
C THR A 128 -9.70 13.01 3.18
N TYR A 129 -10.97 13.37 3.24
CA TYR A 129 -11.68 14.19 2.23
C TYR A 129 -12.77 15.04 2.89
N GLU A 130 -13.15 16.14 2.24
CA GLU A 130 -14.26 16.97 2.69
C GLU A 130 -15.60 16.27 2.50
N VAL A 131 -16.48 16.42 3.48
CA VAL A 131 -17.86 15.94 3.44
C VAL A 131 -18.80 17.09 3.79
N ASP A 132 -19.83 17.29 2.97
CA ASP A 132 -20.83 18.34 3.20
C ASP A 132 -21.54 18.13 4.55
N ASN A 133 -21.72 19.21 5.29
CA ASN A 133 -22.29 19.26 6.63
C ASN A 133 -21.47 18.58 7.75
N GLU A 134 -20.25 18.10 7.43
CA GLU A 134 -19.35 17.41 8.36
C GLU A 134 -18.00 18.18 8.47
N PRO A 135 -17.98 19.37 9.07
CA PRO A 135 -16.79 20.23 9.05
C PRO A 135 -15.57 19.63 9.75
N LEU A 136 -15.78 18.76 10.73
CA LEU A 136 -14.72 18.10 11.49
C LEU A 136 -14.27 16.76 10.87
N PHE A 137 -14.95 16.27 9.85
CA PHE A 137 -14.52 15.06 9.14
C PHE A 137 -13.20 15.32 8.41
N GLY A 138 -12.14 14.61 8.80
CA GLY A 138 -10.78 14.80 8.30
C GLY A 138 -10.13 16.16 8.61
N TYR A 139 -10.66 16.90 9.58
CA TYR A 139 -10.14 18.20 9.96
C TYR A 139 -8.66 18.11 10.40
N LEU A 140 -7.82 18.97 9.85
CA LEU A 140 -6.36 19.04 10.04
C LEU A 140 -5.58 17.79 9.59
N ARG A 141 -6.17 16.89 8.81
CA ARG A 141 -5.52 15.68 8.30
C ARG A 141 -5.02 15.78 6.85
N GLY A 142 -4.99 16.97 6.29
CA GLY A 142 -4.61 17.16 4.89
C GLY A 142 -5.64 16.64 3.89
N ARG A 143 -6.89 16.52 4.32
CA ARG A 143 -8.01 16.02 3.52
C ARG A 143 -8.10 16.68 2.14
N TYR A 144 -8.56 15.93 1.16
CA TYR A 144 -8.88 16.47 -0.16
C TYR A 144 -10.08 17.40 -0.07
N THR A 145 -9.98 18.56 -0.66
CA THR A 145 -11.14 19.43 -0.91
C THR A 145 -12.01 18.86 -2.02
N LYS A 146 -13.28 19.23 -2.06
CA LYS A 146 -14.19 18.88 -3.17
C LYS A 146 -13.64 19.33 -4.52
N ALA A 147 -12.97 20.48 -4.57
CA ALA A 147 -12.31 20.98 -5.77
C ALA A 147 -11.17 20.08 -6.24
N GLU A 148 -10.31 19.61 -5.32
CA GLU A 148 -9.23 18.66 -5.63
C GLU A 148 -9.78 17.30 -6.11
N LEU A 149 -10.85 16.79 -5.46
CA LEU A 149 -11.49 15.54 -5.90
C LEU A 149 -12.04 15.66 -7.33
N LYS A 150 -12.76 16.75 -7.64
CA LYS A 150 -13.27 17.03 -8.99
C LYS A 150 -12.15 17.20 -10.02
N GLU A 151 -11.05 17.84 -9.65
CA GLU A 151 -9.87 18.01 -10.51
C GLU A 151 -9.23 16.66 -10.84
N MET A 152 -9.06 15.79 -9.85
CA MET A 152 -8.48 14.46 -10.05
C MET A 152 -9.40 13.56 -10.89
N ASP A 153 -10.73 13.58 -10.64
CA ASP A 153 -11.72 12.83 -11.40
C ASP A 153 -11.76 13.28 -12.88
N ALA A 154 -11.82 14.59 -13.10
CA ALA A 154 -11.81 15.13 -14.47
C ALA A 154 -10.54 14.74 -15.22
N TYR A 155 -9.38 14.83 -14.56
CA TYR A 155 -8.11 14.43 -15.15
C TYR A 155 -8.06 12.92 -15.48
N ALA A 156 -8.50 12.06 -14.54
CA ALA A 156 -8.55 10.62 -14.76
C ALA A 156 -9.40 10.29 -15.99
N ARG A 157 -10.59 10.88 -16.08
CA ARG A 157 -11.51 10.70 -17.22
C ARG A 157 -10.88 11.15 -18.55
N GLU A 158 -10.19 12.29 -18.57
CA GLU A 158 -9.55 12.81 -19.78
C GLU A 158 -8.46 11.88 -20.33
N ILE A 159 -7.79 11.11 -19.46
CA ILE A 159 -6.81 10.10 -19.87
C ILE A 159 -7.39 8.68 -19.98
N GLY A 160 -8.70 8.52 -19.87
CA GLY A 160 -9.40 7.23 -20.00
C GLY A 160 -9.20 6.28 -18.84
N MET A 161 -8.90 6.81 -17.65
CA MET A 161 -8.84 6.08 -16.38
C MET A 161 -10.09 6.38 -15.56
N GLU A 162 -10.51 5.41 -14.74
CA GLU A 162 -11.56 5.63 -13.75
C GLU A 162 -10.93 5.92 -12.39
N LEU A 163 -11.43 6.96 -11.70
CA LEU A 163 -11.05 7.25 -10.32
C LEU A 163 -12.19 6.80 -9.40
N ILE A 164 -11.95 5.75 -8.61
CA ILE A 164 -12.96 5.13 -7.75
C ILE A 164 -12.70 5.53 -6.29
N PRO A 165 -13.67 6.11 -5.58
CA PRO A 165 -13.55 6.33 -4.15
C PRO A 165 -13.56 4.99 -3.39
N CYS A 166 -12.67 4.86 -2.41
CA CYS A 166 -12.59 3.74 -1.48
C CYS A 166 -12.68 4.32 -0.08
N ILE A 167 -13.85 4.18 0.54
CA ILE A 167 -14.22 4.81 1.81
C ILE A 167 -14.45 3.77 2.89
N GLN A 168 -14.75 4.24 4.09
CA GLN A 168 -15.16 3.41 5.21
C GLN A 168 -16.56 3.77 5.68
N THR A 169 -17.38 2.75 5.93
CA THR A 169 -18.77 2.92 6.39
C THR A 169 -19.11 2.12 7.64
N LEU A 170 -18.13 1.40 8.23
CA LEU A 170 -18.32 0.62 9.46
C LEU A 170 -17.14 0.70 10.42
N ALA A 171 -15.93 0.33 9.99
CA ALA A 171 -14.72 0.34 10.81
C ALA A 171 -13.65 1.30 10.24
N HIS A 172 -12.43 1.31 10.78
CA HIS A 172 -11.27 2.10 10.34
C HIS A 172 -11.49 3.62 10.27
N ILE A 173 -12.50 4.15 10.98
CA ILE A 173 -12.83 5.58 10.96
C ILE A 173 -12.58 6.27 12.32
N SER A 174 -11.77 5.65 13.17
CA SER A 174 -11.52 6.11 14.55
C SER A 174 -10.98 7.53 14.67
N ARG A 175 -10.40 8.08 13.61
CA ARG A 175 -9.77 9.42 13.66
C ARG A 175 -10.76 10.54 13.91
N ILE A 176 -12.00 10.40 13.48
CA ILE A 176 -13.05 11.38 13.76
C ILE A 176 -13.54 11.30 15.22
N LYS A 177 -13.40 10.16 15.89
CA LYS A 177 -13.82 9.97 17.30
C LYS A 177 -13.18 10.95 18.29
N ARG A 178 -12.04 11.56 17.92
CA ARG A 178 -11.39 12.61 18.74
C ARG A 178 -12.21 13.89 18.88
N TYR A 179 -13.21 14.08 18.05
CA TYR A 179 -14.09 15.24 18.06
C TYR A 179 -15.39 14.90 18.78
N HIS A 180 -15.77 15.70 19.76
CA HIS A 180 -16.95 15.45 20.60
C HIS A 180 -18.24 15.20 19.80
N GLU A 181 -18.35 15.82 18.64
CA GLU A 181 -19.49 15.66 17.72
C GLU A 181 -19.69 14.20 17.28
N TYR A 182 -18.59 13.44 17.08
CA TYR A 182 -18.64 12.04 16.63
C TYR A 182 -18.49 11.01 17.73
N GLU A 183 -18.21 11.41 18.98
CA GLU A 183 -17.93 10.48 20.08
C GLU A 183 -19.03 9.43 20.25
N THR A 184 -20.28 9.84 20.11
CA THR A 184 -21.45 8.98 20.28
C THR A 184 -21.84 8.19 19.02
N HIS A 185 -21.12 8.32 17.92
CA HIS A 185 -21.36 7.57 16.69
C HIS A 185 -20.74 6.16 16.72
N PHE A 186 -20.01 5.82 17.77
CA PHE A 186 -19.25 4.57 17.85
C PHE A 186 -19.90 3.56 18.79
N ASP A 187 -19.92 2.30 18.33
CA ASP A 187 -20.30 1.13 19.14
C ASP A 187 -19.19 0.82 20.16
N CYS A 188 -18.03 0.44 19.67
CA CYS A 188 -16.81 0.23 20.43
C CYS A 188 -15.59 0.39 19.52
N ALA A 189 -14.41 0.58 20.10
CA ALA A 189 -13.17 0.78 19.36
C ALA A 189 -13.34 1.81 18.21
N ASP A 190 -13.17 1.39 16.97
CA ASP A 190 -13.30 2.19 15.74
C ASP A 190 -14.54 1.84 14.91
N ILE A 191 -15.48 1.06 15.48
CA ILE A 191 -16.67 0.57 14.80
C ILE A 191 -17.83 1.51 15.04
N LEU A 192 -18.52 1.92 13.98
CA LEU A 192 -19.71 2.77 14.03
C LEU A 192 -20.89 2.02 14.68
N LEU A 193 -21.73 2.76 15.41
CA LEU A 193 -22.91 2.24 16.10
C LEU A 193 -24.03 1.95 15.09
N ILE A 194 -24.20 0.69 14.77
CA ILE A 194 -25.26 0.22 13.88
C ILE A 194 -26.65 0.52 14.46
N GLY A 195 -27.57 0.97 13.64
CA GLY A 195 -28.93 1.35 14.05
C GLY A 195 -29.07 2.81 14.51
N ASP A 196 -27.99 3.53 14.74
CA ASP A 196 -28.05 4.95 15.09
C ASP A 196 -28.23 5.84 13.86
N GLU A 197 -29.27 6.66 13.84
CA GLU A 197 -29.61 7.51 12.69
C GLU A 197 -28.55 8.57 12.39
N ARG A 198 -27.76 8.99 13.39
CA ARG A 198 -26.64 9.93 13.20
C ARG A 198 -25.56 9.32 12.31
N VAL A 199 -25.27 8.03 12.50
CA VAL A 199 -24.31 7.29 11.66
C VAL A 199 -24.79 7.25 10.20
N TYR A 200 -26.07 6.99 9.98
CA TYR A 200 -26.61 6.94 8.61
C TYR A 200 -26.74 8.34 7.99
N THR A 201 -26.93 9.38 8.78
CA THR A 201 -26.85 10.77 8.31
C THR A 201 -25.43 11.10 7.85
N LEU A 202 -24.39 10.73 8.61
CA LEU A 202 -22.99 10.88 8.20
C LEU A 202 -22.73 10.12 6.89
N ILE A 203 -23.14 8.85 6.81
CA ILE A 203 -22.97 8.03 5.60
C ILE A 203 -23.71 8.65 4.41
N GLU A 204 -24.89 9.20 4.59
CA GLU A 204 -25.63 9.88 3.53
C GLU A 204 -24.91 11.16 3.06
N ASN A 205 -24.37 11.97 3.97
CA ASN A 205 -23.57 13.16 3.65
C ASN A 205 -22.30 12.77 2.85
N ILE A 206 -21.67 11.64 3.20
CA ILE A 206 -20.55 11.06 2.44
C ILE A 206 -21.00 10.76 1.01
N PHE A 207 -22.03 9.94 0.80
CA PHE A 207 -22.48 9.56 -0.55
C PHE A 207 -22.94 10.75 -1.38
N LYS A 208 -23.60 11.73 -0.78
CA LYS A 208 -23.96 12.98 -1.44
C LYS A 208 -22.73 13.72 -1.96
N THR A 209 -21.71 13.84 -1.14
CA THR A 209 -20.45 14.49 -1.52
C THR A 209 -19.71 13.74 -2.62
N LEU A 210 -19.65 12.40 -2.53
CA LEU A 210 -19.06 11.56 -3.57
C LEU A 210 -19.78 11.70 -4.91
N ALA A 211 -21.12 11.70 -4.90
CA ALA A 211 -21.93 11.87 -6.11
C ALA A 211 -21.71 13.22 -6.80
N GLU A 212 -21.36 14.26 -6.03
CA GLU A 212 -21.00 15.57 -6.56
C GLU A 212 -19.57 15.63 -7.13
N CYS A 213 -18.65 14.86 -6.54
CA CYS A 213 -17.22 14.98 -6.84
C CYS A 213 -16.72 13.99 -7.89
N PHE A 214 -17.34 12.83 -8.01
CA PHE A 214 -16.90 11.75 -8.90
C PHE A 214 -17.91 11.47 -10.01
N THR A 215 -17.39 11.20 -11.20
CA THR A 215 -18.19 10.77 -12.36
C THR A 215 -18.49 9.28 -12.35
N THR A 216 -17.63 8.48 -11.76
CA THR A 216 -17.90 7.06 -11.51
C THR A 216 -19.14 6.86 -10.65
N ARG A 217 -19.79 5.73 -10.82
CA ARG A 217 -20.85 5.26 -9.93
C ARG A 217 -20.47 3.94 -9.25
N ARG A 218 -19.18 3.65 -9.18
CA ARG A 218 -18.60 2.57 -8.38
C ARG A 218 -17.93 3.17 -7.12
N VAL A 219 -18.03 2.47 -5.99
CA VAL A 219 -17.42 2.87 -4.73
C VAL A 219 -17.06 1.63 -3.92
N ASN A 220 -15.88 1.58 -3.32
CA ASN A 220 -15.60 0.60 -2.27
C ASN A 220 -16.04 1.22 -0.93
N ILE A 221 -16.91 0.51 -0.19
CA ILE A 221 -17.54 0.98 1.04
C ILE A 221 -16.84 0.50 2.31
N GLY A 222 -15.71 -0.23 2.18
CA GLY A 222 -14.96 -0.73 3.32
C GLY A 222 -15.64 -1.91 4.01
N MET A 223 -15.94 -1.77 5.29
CA MET A 223 -16.56 -2.74 6.21
C MET A 223 -15.65 -3.91 6.63
N ASP A 224 -14.36 -3.80 6.40
CA ASP A 224 -13.34 -4.77 6.80
C ASP A 224 -13.00 -4.67 8.30
N GLU A 225 -12.48 -5.78 8.83
CA GLU A 225 -11.90 -5.91 10.17
C GLU A 225 -12.78 -5.47 11.35
N ALA A 226 -14.10 -5.38 11.17
CA ALA A 226 -15.07 -5.02 12.21
C ALA A 226 -15.35 -6.17 13.20
N ALA A 227 -14.31 -6.84 13.70
CA ALA A 227 -14.41 -8.06 14.51
C ALA A 227 -15.26 -7.91 15.79
N LEU A 228 -15.32 -6.68 16.35
CA LEU A 228 -16.10 -6.36 17.53
C LEU A 228 -17.51 -5.80 17.20
N VAL A 229 -18.00 -5.97 15.97
CA VAL A 229 -19.34 -5.52 15.57
C VAL A 229 -20.41 -6.07 16.52
N GLY A 230 -21.25 -5.19 17.01
CA GLY A 230 -22.39 -5.52 17.87
C GLY A 230 -22.04 -5.96 19.30
N VAL A 231 -20.81 -5.69 19.81
CA VAL A 231 -20.41 -6.10 21.16
C VAL A 231 -20.14 -4.93 22.14
N GLY A 232 -20.38 -3.71 21.70
CA GLY A 232 -20.23 -2.50 22.53
C GLY A 232 -21.57 -1.92 22.95
N GLN A 233 -21.83 -0.67 22.57
CA GLN A 233 -23.09 0.03 22.88
C GLN A 233 -24.31 -0.64 22.21
N TYR A 234 -24.11 -1.26 21.04
CA TYR A 234 -25.15 -2.05 20.38
C TYR A 234 -25.64 -3.19 21.30
N LEU A 235 -24.72 -3.95 21.90
CA LEU A 235 -25.04 -5.01 22.86
C LEU A 235 -25.83 -4.48 24.07
N ASN A 236 -25.44 -3.31 24.60
CA ASN A 236 -26.13 -2.70 25.73
C ASN A 236 -27.59 -2.34 25.38
N ASN A 237 -27.84 -1.91 24.15
CA ASN A 237 -29.15 -1.44 23.70
C ASN A 237 -30.07 -2.58 23.26
N HIS A 238 -29.52 -3.67 22.67
CA HIS A 238 -30.30 -4.70 21.97
C HIS A 238 -30.12 -6.11 22.54
N GLY A 239 -29.22 -6.32 23.51
CA GLY A 239 -28.78 -7.66 23.88
C GLY A 239 -27.91 -8.31 22.78
N TYR A 240 -27.50 -9.57 23.01
CA TYR A 240 -26.74 -10.30 21.99
C TYR A 240 -27.60 -10.56 20.75
N GLN A 241 -27.02 -10.22 19.59
CA GLN A 241 -27.58 -10.49 18.27
C GLN A 241 -26.58 -11.29 17.42
N ASP A 242 -27.06 -12.06 16.47
CA ASP A 242 -26.18 -12.78 15.53
C ASP A 242 -25.38 -11.78 14.69
N LYS A 243 -24.06 -11.98 14.61
CA LYS A 243 -23.18 -11.03 13.90
C LYS A 243 -23.46 -10.94 12.40
N PHE A 244 -23.92 -12.03 11.76
CA PHE A 244 -24.32 -11.97 10.36
C PHE A 244 -25.57 -11.10 10.18
N GLU A 245 -26.54 -11.19 11.09
CA GLU A 245 -27.74 -10.35 11.05
C GLU A 245 -27.36 -8.87 11.23
N VAL A 246 -26.54 -8.56 12.24
CA VAL A 246 -26.10 -7.18 12.50
C VAL A 246 -25.33 -6.60 11.30
N LEU A 247 -24.42 -7.39 10.71
CA LEU A 247 -23.64 -6.97 9.56
C LEU A 247 -24.51 -6.75 8.31
N THR A 248 -25.41 -7.71 7.99
CA THR A 248 -26.25 -7.64 6.80
C THR A 248 -27.33 -6.57 6.90
N GLU A 249 -27.86 -6.28 8.09
CA GLU A 249 -28.75 -5.15 8.35
C GLU A 249 -28.05 -3.82 8.02
N HIS A 250 -26.86 -3.61 8.57
CA HIS A 250 -26.05 -2.41 8.29
C HIS A 250 -25.75 -2.28 6.80
N LEU A 251 -25.24 -3.36 6.19
CA LEU A 251 -24.94 -3.41 4.76
C LEU A 251 -26.16 -3.03 3.91
N SER A 252 -27.33 -3.57 4.25
CA SER A 252 -28.58 -3.26 3.55
C SER A 252 -28.93 -1.77 3.61
N ARG A 253 -28.72 -1.12 4.76
CA ARG A 253 -28.96 0.33 4.90
C ARG A 253 -27.95 1.16 4.10
N VAL A 254 -26.66 0.81 4.18
CA VAL A 254 -25.60 1.50 3.42
C VAL A 254 -25.82 1.33 1.92
N ALA A 255 -26.15 0.12 1.45
CA ALA A 255 -26.44 -0.16 0.05
C ALA A 255 -27.66 0.63 -0.49
N LYS A 256 -28.70 0.82 0.33
CA LYS A 256 -29.85 1.68 -0.02
C LYS A 256 -29.44 3.15 -0.17
N ILE A 257 -28.58 3.65 0.72
CA ILE A 257 -28.05 5.01 0.61
C ILE A 257 -27.19 5.11 -0.65
N ALA A 258 -26.27 4.17 -0.90
CA ALA A 258 -25.48 4.14 -2.12
C ALA A 258 -26.35 4.18 -3.39
N ALA A 259 -27.38 3.32 -3.46
CA ALA A 259 -28.33 3.27 -4.59
C ALA A 259 -29.08 4.58 -4.78
N LYS A 260 -29.46 5.28 -3.69
CA LYS A 260 -30.12 6.60 -3.75
C LYS A 260 -29.29 7.62 -4.53
N TYR A 261 -27.97 7.52 -4.45
CA TYR A 261 -27.01 8.38 -5.17
C TYR A 261 -26.46 7.73 -6.45
N GLY A 262 -27.04 6.61 -6.88
CA GLY A 262 -26.71 5.90 -8.12
C GLY A 262 -25.44 5.04 -8.06
N PHE A 263 -24.90 4.74 -6.87
CA PHE A 263 -23.69 3.93 -6.72
C PHE A 263 -23.98 2.42 -6.66
N SER A 264 -23.13 1.66 -7.33
CA SER A 264 -22.87 0.25 -7.05
C SER A 264 -21.65 0.14 -6.12
N ALA A 265 -21.77 -0.68 -5.07
CA ALA A 265 -20.77 -0.79 -4.04
C ALA A 265 -19.91 -2.05 -4.18
N VAL A 266 -18.66 -1.96 -3.79
CA VAL A 266 -17.77 -3.09 -3.51
C VAL A 266 -17.49 -3.06 -2.01
N MET A 267 -17.54 -4.20 -1.31
CA MET A 267 -17.13 -4.28 0.11
C MET A 267 -16.07 -5.35 0.31
N TRP A 268 -15.20 -5.17 1.28
CA TRP A 268 -14.27 -6.21 1.70
C TRP A 268 -15.05 -7.38 2.32
N SER A 269 -14.74 -8.60 1.94
CA SER A 269 -15.53 -9.78 2.32
C SER A 269 -15.07 -10.48 3.60
N ASP A 270 -14.00 -10.01 4.23
CA ASP A 270 -13.37 -10.66 5.37
C ASP A 270 -14.31 -10.88 6.56
N MET A 271 -15.23 -9.98 6.81
CA MET A 271 -16.19 -10.14 7.90
C MET A 271 -17.08 -11.37 7.73
N PHE A 272 -17.44 -11.76 6.51
CA PHE A 272 -18.25 -12.95 6.28
C PHE A 272 -17.50 -14.23 6.65
N TYR A 273 -16.26 -14.39 6.19
CA TYR A 273 -15.50 -15.59 6.52
C TYR A 273 -14.92 -15.56 7.93
N HIS A 274 -14.58 -14.40 8.50
CA HIS A 274 -14.14 -14.29 9.89
C HIS A 274 -15.24 -14.67 10.89
N ILE A 275 -16.50 -14.33 10.60
CA ILE A 275 -17.65 -14.77 11.41
C ILE A 275 -17.83 -16.29 11.23
N ALA A 276 -17.82 -16.80 9.99
CA ALA A 276 -17.99 -18.21 9.69
C ALA A 276 -16.92 -19.09 10.37
N PHE A 277 -15.64 -18.72 10.32
CA PHE A 277 -14.54 -19.48 10.92
C PHE A 277 -14.63 -19.63 12.45
N ARG A 278 -15.44 -18.81 13.11
CA ARG A 278 -15.65 -18.85 14.57
C ARG A 278 -16.96 -19.54 14.97
N ARG A 279 -17.66 -20.18 14.02
CA ARG A 279 -18.97 -20.79 14.23
C ARG A 279 -18.95 -22.28 13.89
N ALA A 280 -19.39 -23.12 14.83
CA ALA A 280 -19.47 -24.57 14.62
C ALA A 280 -20.56 -24.96 13.60
N ASP A 281 -21.61 -24.15 13.46
CA ASP A 281 -22.69 -24.34 12.48
C ASP A 281 -22.32 -23.87 11.06
N CYS A 282 -21.12 -23.31 10.88
CA CYS A 282 -20.53 -22.96 9.59
C CYS A 282 -19.45 -23.96 9.14
N LEU A 283 -19.48 -25.20 9.63
CA LEU A 283 -18.60 -26.30 9.19
C LEU A 283 -19.41 -27.33 8.40
N ASP A 284 -18.85 -27.74 7.25
CA ASP A 284 -19.40 -28.86 6.48
C ASP A 284 -19.07 -30.22 7.14
N LYS A 285 -19.57 -31.30 6.54
CA LYS A 285 -19.34 -32.69 7.04
C LYS A 285 -17.84 -33.08 7.05
N ASP A 286 -17.02 -32.44 6.27
CA ASP A 286 -15.58 -32.68 6.12
C ASP A 286 -14.75 -31.71 7.00
N GLY A 287 -15.41 -30.82 7.75
CA GLY A 287 -14.80 -29.84 8.65
C GLY A 287 -14.30 -28.58 7.97
N ASN A 288 -14.67 -28.34 6.71
CA ASN A 288 -14.35 -27.10 6.03
C ASN A 288 -15.36 -26.01 6.39
N SER A 289 -14.87 -24.80 6.57
CA SER A 289 -15.76 -23.64 6.80
C SER A 289 -16.49 -23.26 5.54
N PHE A 290 -17.74 -22.83 5.70
CA PHE A 290 -18.56 -22.24 4.64
C PHE A 290 -19.31 -21.00 5.13
N ILE A 291 -19.68 -20.13 4.20
CA ILE A 291 -20.56 -18.99 4.49
C ILE A 291 -22.00 -19.43 4.19
N PRO A 292 -22.93 -19.34 5.16
CA PRO A 292 -24.31 -19.79 4.95
C PRO A 292 -24.97 -19.09 3.76
N ARG A 293 -25.68 -19.85 2.97
CA ARG A 293 -26.28 -19.34 1.73
C ARG A 293 -27.33 -18.25 1.99
N ASP A 294 -28.11 -18.39 3.05
CA ASP A 294 -29.09 -17.39 3.48
C ASP A 294 -28.44 -16.07 3.88
N VAL A 295 -27.18 -16.09 4.36
CA VAL A 295 -26.38 -14.88 4.61
C VAL A 295 -25.97 -14.23 3.29
N ILE A 296 -25.51 -15.03 2.32
CA ILE A 296 -25.12 -14.50 0.99
C ILE A 296 -26.32 -13.90 0.27
N GLU A 297 -27.49 -14.55 0.36
CA GLU A 297 -28.75 -14.08 -0.24
C GLU A 297 -29.25 -12.73 0.35
N LYS A 298 -28.80 -12.34 1.56
CA LYS A 298 -29.08 -11.04 2.16
C LYS A 298 -28.20 -9.90 1.64
N ILE A 299 -27.13 -10.22 0.90
CA ILE A 299 -26.28 -9.19 0.31
C ILE A 299 -27.08 -8.47 -0.79
N PRO A 300 -27.19 -7.12 -0.73
CA PRO A 300 -27.94 -6.37 -1.73
C PRO A 300 -27.38 -6.53 -3.16
N GLU A 301 -28.25 -6.53 -4.17
CA GLU A 301 -27.86 -6.75 -5.57
C GLU A 301 -26.85 -5.73 -6.13
N ASN A 302 -26.82 -4.52 -5.56
CA ASN A 302 -25.89 -3.46 -5.93
C ASN A 302 -24.56 -3.51 -5.13
N VAL A 303 -24.26 -4.64 -4.45
CA VAL A 303 -23.03 -4.84 -3.68
C VAL A 303 -22.29 -6.06 -4.20
N SER A 304 -21.04 -5.88 -4.60
CA SER A 304 -20.08 -6.94 -4.92
C SER A 304 -19.14 -7.17 -3.74
N ALA A 305 -18.74 -8.42 -3.50
CA ALA A 305 -17.75 -8.76 -2.49
C ALA A 305 -16.33 -8.67 -3.07
N CYS A 306 -15.37 -8.26 -2.25
CA CYS A 306 -13.95 -8.26 -2.58
C CYS A 306 -13.19 -9.12 -1.58
N TYR A 307 -12.68 -10.25 -2.03
CA TYR A 307 -11.73 -11.06 -1.27
C TYR A 307 -10.35 -10.42 -1.35
N TRP A 308 -9.68 -10.26 -0.20
CA TRP A 308 -8.32 -9.77 -0.13
C TRP A 308 -7.41 -10.77 0.60
N ASP A 309 -6.22 -10.97 0.04
CA ASP A 309 -5.15 -11.72 0.68
C ASP A 309 -3.79 -11.27 0.12
N TYR A 310 -2.86 -11.00 1.01
CA TYR A 310 -1.53 -10.45 0.70
C TYR A 310 -0.40 -11.39 1.13
N TYR A 311 -0.71 -12.54 1.74
CA TYR A 311 0.23 -13.30 2.57
C TYR A 311 0.66 -14.63 1.96
N GLN A 312 -0.14 -15.20 1.07
CA GLN A 312 0.14 -16.50 0.47
C GLN A 312 1.17 -16.38 -0.65
N THR A 313 2.05 -17.40 -0.73
CA THR A 313 3.04 -17.52 -1.82
C THR A 313 2.77 -18.75 -2.70
N GLU A 314 1.78 -19.54 -2.33
CA GLU A 314 1.38 -20.77 -3.01
C GLU A 314 -0.07 -20.66 -3.50
N LYS A 315 -0.32 -21.12 -4.73
CA LYS A 315 -1.64 -21.05 -5.39
C LYS A 315 -2.76 -21.70 -4.58
N ASN A 316 -2.50 -22.87 -3.99
CA ASN A 316 -3.49 -23.64 -3.22
C ASN A 316 -4.02 -22.87 -2.00
N GLY A 317 -3.25 -21.97 -1.41
CA GLY A 317 -3.70 -21.07 -0.35
C GLY A 317 -4.85 -20.16 -0.81
N TYR A 318 -4.75 -19.63 -2.02
CA TYR A 318 -5.81 -18.82 -2.64
C TYR A 318 -7.00 -19.66 -3.11
N ASP A 319 -6.76 -20.84 -3.69
CA ASP A 319 -7.83 -21.72 -4.21
C ASP A 319 -8.88 -22.05 -3.16
N GLY A 320 -8.47 -22.30 -1.91
CA GLY A 320 -9.38 -22.58 -0.80
C GLY A 320 -10.33 -21.42 -0.53
N MET A 321 -9.79 -20.20 -0.53
CA MET A 321 -10.57 -19.00 -0.28
C MET A 321 -11.46 -18.64 -1.47
N PHE A 322 -11.03 -18.81 -2.71
CA PHE A 322 -11.91 -18.60 -3.87
C PHE A 322 -13.09 -19.58 -3.88
N ARG A 323 -12.88 -20.85 -3.49
CA ARG A 323 -14.00 -21.80 -3.29
C ARG A 323 -14.97 -21.34 -2.22
N LEU A 324 -14.48 -20.77 -1.11
CA LEU A 324 -15.34 -20.21 -0.06
C LEU A 324 -16.22 -19.08 -0.58
N HIS A 325 -15.75 -18.34 -1.61
CA HIS A 325 -16.46 -17.22 -2.22
C HIS A 325 -17.24 -17.60 -3.49
N GLU A 326 -17.32 -18.86 -3.90
CA GLU A 326 -17.93 -19.29 -5.17
C GLU A 326 -19.40 -18.88 -5.36
N ASN A 327 -20.13 -18.70 -4.26
CA ASN A 327 -21.53 -18.29 -4.29
C ASN A 327 -21.74 -16.76 -4.27
N PHE A 328 -20.65 -15.97 -4.13
CA PHE A 328 -20.76 -14.51 -4.24
C PHE A 328 -20.86 -14.11 -5.71
N LYS A 329 -21.76 -13.19 -6.00
CA LYS A 329 -21.87 -12.62 -7.34
C LYS A 329 -20.77 -11.61 -7.59
N ASP A 330 -20.20 -11.64 -8.78
CA ASP A 330 -19.27 -10.60 -9.27
C ASP A 330 -18.11 -10.34 -8.29
N LEU A 331 -17.39 -11.42 -7.94
CA LEU A 331 -16.31 -11.39 -6.96
C LEU A 331 -15.11 -10.58 -7.47
N TRP A 332 -14.67 -9.63 -6.65
CA TRP A 332 -13.41 -8.92 -6.80
C TRP A 332 -12.31 -9.61 -6.01
N PHE A 333 -11.06 -9.47 -6.46
CA PHE A 333 -9.89 -9.91 -5.72
C PHE A 333 -8.89 -8.77 -5.53
N ALA A 334 -8.37 -8.62 -4.31
CA ALA A 334 -7.33 -7.67 -3.97
C ALA A 334 -6.05 -8.37 -3.54
N GLY A 335 -5.01 -8.23 -4.35
CA GLY A 335 -3.61 -8.54 -4.00
C GLY A 335 -2.88 -7.30 -3.49
N GLY A 336 -1.58 -7.39 -3.24
CA GLY A 336 -0.85 -6.30 -2.60
C GLY A 336 0.52 -5.98 -3.15
N ALA A 337 0.73 -4.70 -3.43
CA ALA A 337 2.05 -4.08 -3.63
C ALA A 337 2.59 -3.61 -2.28
N TRP A 338 3.37 -4.46 -1.61
CA TRP A 338 3.79 -4.32 -0.22
C TRP A 338 4.68 -3.10 0.04
N LYS A 339 4.12 -2.06 0.66
CA LYS A 339 4.85 -0.90 1.17
C LYS A 339 4.48 -0.49 2.59
N TRP A 340 3.62 -1.24 3.25
CA TRP A 340 2.99 -0.85 4.52
C TRP A 340 3.70 -1.33 5.77
N ILE A 341 4.56 -2.34 5.70
CA ILE A 341 5.23 -2.89 6.88
C ILE A 341 6.45 -2.09 7.35
N GLY A 342 7.04 -1.24 6.49
CA GLY A 342 8.27 -0.53 6.82
C GLY A 342 8.44 0.79 6.09
N LEU A 343 9.69 1.27 6.07
CA LEU A 343 10.11 2.46 5.32
C LEU A 343 10.58 2.10 3.89
N ILE A 344 10.74 0.81 3.62
CA ILE A 344 11.21 0.23 2.37
C ILE A 344 10.12 -0.72 1.85
N PRO A 345 9.87 -0.79 0.52
CA PRO A 345 8.89 -1.71 -0.04
C PRO A 345 9.40 -3.16 0.01
N SER A 346 8.49 -4.12 -0.16
CA SER A 346 8.79 -5.55 -0.34
C SER A 346 8.32 -6.01 -1.72
N ASN A 347 8.88 -5.45 -2.81
CA ASN A 347 8.50 -5.78 -4.19
C ASN A 347 8.74 -7.26 -4.50
N GLY A 348 9.85 -7.84 -4.00
CA GLY A 348 10.15 -9.25 -4.20
C GLY A 348 9.07 -10.16 -3.68
N PHE A 349 8.58 -9.92 -2.46
CA PHE A 349 7.48 -10.66 -1.88
C PHE A 349 6.17 -10.41 -2.64
N SER A 350 5.88 -9.15 -2.98
CA SER A 350 4.69 -8.78 -3.77
C SER A 350 4.61 -9.56 -5.08
N MET A 351 5.73 -9.67 -5.81
CA MET A 351 5.77 -10.39 -7.08
C MET A 351 5.50 -11.89 -6.90
N THR A 352 6.08 -12.53 -5.88
CA THR A 352 5.83 -13.95 -5.57
C THR A 352 4.37 -14.20 -5.22
N ALA A 353 3.79 -13.38 -4.33
CA ALA A 353 2.38 -13.48 -3.96
C ALA A 353 1.45 -13.23 -5.17
N THR A 354 1.78 -12.26 -6.02
CA THR A 354 1.02 -11.94 -7.24
C THR A 354 0.95 -13.12 -8.21
N GLU A 355 2.07 -13.83 -8.44
CA GLU A 355 2.08 -15.00 -9.35
C GLU A 355 1.12 -16.08 -8.86
N ALA A 356 1.16 -16.41 -7.57
CA ALA A 356 0.28 -17.40 -6.96
C ALA A 356 -1.19 -16.95 -6.98
N ALA A 357 -1.46 -15.70 -6.58
CA ALA A 357 -2.80 -15.15 -6.50
C ALA A 357 -3.49 -15.05 -7.86
N LEU A 358 -2.81 -14.46 -8.87
CA LEU A 358 -3.43 -14.26 -10.18
C LEU A 358 -3.58 -15.56 -10.98
N ALA A 359 -2.72 -16.56 -10.74
CA ALA A 359 -2.92 -17.89 -11.30
C ALA A 359 -4.22 -18.52 -10.77
N SER A 360 -4.48 -18.41 -9.46
CA SER A 360 -5.71 -18.88 -8.83
C SER A 360 -6.93 -18.06 -9.27
N ALA A 361 -6.85 -16.72 -9.21
CA ALA A 361 -7.93 -15.83 -9.60
C ALA A 361 -8.42 -16.08 -11.05
N LYS A 362 -7.48 -16.29 -11.96
CA LYS A 362 -7.78 -16.61 -13.37
C LYS A 362 -8.51 -17.95 -13.51
N GLU A 363 -8.09 -18.99 -12.78
CA GLU A 363 -8.71 -20.31 -12.81
C GLU A 363 -10.12 -20.29 -12.23
N HIS A 364 -10.35 -19.47 -11.20
CA HIS A 364 -11.67 -19.26 -10.59
C HIS A 364 -12.54 -18.22 -11.31
N GLY A 365 -12.11 -17.71 -12.47
CA GLY A 365 -12.90 -16.82 -13.31
C GLY A 365 -13.11 -15.41 -12.75
N VAL A 366 -12.23 -14.98 -11.84
CA VAL A 366 -12.28 -13.61 -11.28
C VAL A 366 -11.98 -12.60 -12.36
N LYS A 367 -12.83 -11.57 -12.47
CA LYS A 367 -12.74 -10.56 -13.53
C LYS A 367 -12.30 -9.18 -13.06
N HIS A 368 -12.31 -8.95 -11.75
CA HIS A 368 -12.03 -7.65 -11.15
C HIS A 368 -10.85 -7.78 -10.18
N LEU A 369 -9.74 -7.10 -10.50
CA LEU A 369 -8.49 -7.19 -9.76
C LEU A 369 -8.12 -5.83 -9.18
N ILE A 370 -7.67 -5.83 -7.92
CA ILE A 370 -7.11 -4.67 -7.24
C ILE A 370 -5.69 -5.01 -6.77
N ASP A 371 -4.72 -4.18 -7.13
CA ASP A 371 -3.36 -4.20 -6.56
C ASP A 371 -3.27 -3.12 -5.48
N THR A 372 -3.26 -3.51 -4.20
CA THR A 372 -3.38 -2.57 -3.08
C THR A 372 -2.02 -2.12 -2.55
N ALA A 373 -1.84 -0.82 -2.33
CA ALA A 373 -0.64 -0.23 -1.73
C ALA A 373 -0.98 0.48 -0.41
N TRP A 374 -1.19 -0.33 0.64
CA TRP A 374 -1.53 0.14 1.98
C TRP A 374 -0.42 1.00 2.61
N GLY A 375 -0.79 1.81 3.60
CA GLY A 375 0.11 2.71 4.35
C GLY A 375 0.24 2.40 5.85
N ASP A 376 -0.56 1.48 6.38
CA ASP A 376 -0.75 1.01 7.77
C ASP A 376 -0.17 1.93 8.86
N ASP A 377 1.08 1.73 9.26
CA ASP A 377 1.70 2.44 10.38
C ASP A 377 2.38 3.74 9.94
N GLY A 378 1.60 4.64 9.33
CA GLY A 378 2.01 6.03 9.11
C GLY A 378 2.45 6.40 7.70
N GLY A 379 2.22 5.55 6.70
CA GLY A 379 2.47 5.88 5.29
C GLY A 379 3.93 6.16 4.94
N SER A 380 4.88 5.49 5.60
CA SER A 380 6.30 5.88 5.56
C SER A 380 7.00 5.61 4.23
N ALA A 381 6.61 4.56 3.49
CA ALA A 381 7.21 4.24 2.19
C ALA A 381 6.54 5.01 1.04
N SER A 382 7.33 5.42 0.05
CA SER A 382 6.88 6.10 -1.16
C SER A 382 5.86 5.26 -1.94
N VAL A 383 4.83 5.90 -2.51
CA VAL A 383 3.88 5.23 -3.41
C VAL A 383 4.56 4.75 -4.70
N PHE A 384 5.59 5.45 -5.16
CA PHE A 384 6.33 5.04 -6.35
C PHE A 384 7.39 3.96 -6.08
N SER A 385 7.67 3.65 -4.81
CA SER A 385 8.62 2.59 -4.46
C SER A 385 8.13 1.19 -4.85
N VAL A 386 6.83 1.01 -5.05
CA VAL A 386 6.19 -0.25 -5.48
C VAL A 386 5.86 -0.30 -6.97
N LEU A 387 6.37 0.63 -7.79
CA LEU A 387 6.20 0.54 -9.25
C LEU A 387 6.67 -0.79 -9.86
N PRO A 388 7.75 -1.46 -9.38
CA PRO A 388 8.09 -2.80 -9.88
C PRO A 388 7.01 -3.84 -9.60
N ALA A 389 6.43 -3.84 -8.39
CA ALA A 389 5.34 -4.74 -8.03
C ALA A 389 4.09 -4.46 -8.86
N ALA A 390 3.67 -3.20 -8.98
CA ALA A 390 2.53 -2.80 -9.81
C ALA A 390 2.72 -3.18 -11.29
N ALA A 391 3.90 -2.95 -11.85
CA ALA A 391 4.20 -3.38 -13.21
C ALA A 391 4.13 -4.90 -13.36
N HIS A 392 4.65 -5.65 -12.37
CA HIS A 392 4.60 -7.12 -12.37
C HIS A 392 3.17 -7.63 -12.26
N PHE A 393 2.33 -7.03 -11.39
CA PHE A 393 0.91 -7.38 -11.25
C PHE A 393 0.17 -7.22 -12.58
N ALA A 394 0.32 -6.08 -13.25
CA ALA A 394 -0.28 -5.84 -14.56
C ALA A 394 0.20 -6.85 -15.59
N TYR A 395 1.52 -7.06 -15.71
CA TYR A 395 2.09 -7.96 -16.72
C TYR A 395 1.67 -9.41 -16.51
N THR A 396 1.52 -9.83 -15.24
CA THR A 396 0.95 -11.16 -14.92
C THR A 396 -0.51 -11.25 -15.33
N ALA A 397 -1.32 -10.21 -15.10
CA ALA A 397 -2.71 -10.17 -15.54
C ALA A 397 -2.87 -10.18 -17.07
N TYR A 398 -1.94 -9.59 -17.81
CA TYR A 398 -1.88 -9.65 -19.27
C TYR A 398 -1.23 -10.94 -19.79
N GLY A 399 -0.66 -11.80 -18.94
CA GLY A 399 0.08 -13.00 -19.37
C GLY A 399 1.39 -12.68 -20.11
N LEU A 400 1.99 -11.54 -19.82
CA LEU A 400 3.24 -11.09 -20.43
C LEU A 400 4.45 -11.59 -19.64
N ASN A 401 5.55 -11.86 -20.34
CA ASN A 401 6.75 -12.41 -19.72
C ASN A 401 7.65 -11.33 -19.08
N THR A 402 8.59 -11.78 -18.25
CA THR A 402 9.55 -10.94 -17.54
C THR A 402 10.42 -10.08 -18.48
N SER A 403 10.72 -10.55 -19.70
CA SER A 403 11.51 -9.77 -20.67
C SER A 403 10.75 -8.56 -21.17
N ALA A 404 9.45 -8.71 -21.44
CA ALA A 404 8.55 -7.61 -21.79
C ALA A 404 8.44 -6.62 -20.63
N LEU A 405 8.22 -7.12 -19.41
CA LEU A 405 8.19 -6.30 -18.19
C LEU A 405 9.45 -5.44 -18.05
N LYS A 406 10.64 -6.04 -18.08
CA LYS A 406 11.91 -5.33 -17.90
C LYS A 406 12.17 -4.27 -18.99
N ARG A 407 11.85 -4.60 -20.24
CA ARG A 407 11.96 -3.70 -21.38
C ARG A 407 11.07 -2.46 -21.21
N ASP A 408 9.78 -2.69 -20.93
CA ASP A 408 8.78 -1.63 -20.86
C ASP A 408 8.93 -0.80 -19.57
N PHE A 409 9.30 -1.42 -18.45
CA PHE A 409 9.63 -0.71 -17.22
C PHE A 409 10.79 0.27 -17.41
N TYR A 410 11.84 -0.13 -18.17
CA TYR A 410 12.93 0.78 -18.50
C TYR A 410 12.45 1.95 -19.37
N ALA A 411 11.62 1.68 -20.35
CA ALA A 411 11.06 2.71 -21.22
C ALA A 411 10.18 3.72 -20.44
N LEU A 412 9.41 3.24 -19.46
CA LEU A 412 8.55 4.09 -18.61
C LEU A 412 9.37 4.93 -17.62
N THR A 413 10.24 4.28 -16.85
CA THR A 413 10.86 4.89 -15.67
C THR A 413 12.26 5.44 -15.91
N GLY A 414 12.96 5.00 -16.95
CA GLY A 414 14.38 5.22 -17.16
C GLY A 414 15.28 4.33 -16.29
N TYR A 415 14.71 3.45 -15.48
CA TYR A 415 15.46 2.51 -14.64
C TYR A 415 15.40 1.09 -15.20
N LYS A 416 16.54 0.39 -15.23
CA LYS A 416 16.49 -1.06 -15.39
C LYS A 416 15.72 -1.65 -14.22
N PHE A 417 14.82 -2.60 -14.47
CA PHE A 417 13.97 -3.23 -13.47
C PHE A 417 14.78 -3.75 -12.25
N ASP A 418 15.79 -4.56 -12.52
CA ASP A 418 16.66 -5.12 -11.48
C ASP A 418 17.50 -4.04 -10.74
N THR A 419 17.71 -2.87 -11.35
CA THR A 419 18.36 -1.73 -10.69
C THR A 419 17.40 -1.03 -9.75
N PHE A 420 16.13 -0.88 -10.13
CA PHE A 420 15.12 -0.30 -9.25
C PHE A 420 14.90 -1.16 -8.00
N LEU A 421 14.87 -2.47 -8.14
CA LEU A 421 14.76 -3.41 -7.01
C LEU A 421 15.91 -3.32 -5.99
N LYS A 422 17.03 -2.65 -6.30
CA LYS A 422 18.10 -2.39 -5.32
C LYS A 422 17.64 -1.48 -4.17
N ILE A 423 16.48 -0.86 -4.27
CA ILE A 423 15.85 -0.14 -3.16
C ILE A 423 15.64 -1.04 -1.94
N GLU A 424 15.41 -2.35 -2.13
CA GLU A 424 15.20 -3.34 -1.07
C GLU A 424 16.51 -3.91 -0.48
N ALA A 425 17.66 -3.53 -1.01
CA ALA A 425 18.93 -4.11 -0.62
C ALA A 425 19.19 -4.09 0.91
N PRO A 426 18.82 -3.04 1.68
CA PRO A 426 18.99 -3.05 3.13
C PRO A 426 18.14 -4.11 3.84
N ASP A 427 16.85 -4.20 3.52
CA ASP A 427 15.92 -5.12 4.18
C ASP A 427 16.09 -6.58 3.73
N THR A 428 16.65 -6.79 2.55
CA THR A 428 16.87 -8.13 1.96
C THR A 428 18.29 -8.65 2.13
N PHE A 429 19.13 -8.04 2.96
CA PHE A 429 20.54 -8.38 3.08
C PHE A 429 21.24 -8.53 1.71
N LEU A 430 21.14 -7.48 0.88
CA LEU A 430 21.70 -7.46 -0.49
C LEU A 430 21.11 -8.52 -1.43
N GLY A 431 19.87 -8.93 -1.19
CA GLY A 431 19.14 -9.89 -2.02
C GLY A 431 19.16 -11.33 -1.52
N LYS A 432 19.79 -11.64 -0.37
CA LYS A 432 19.75 -13.00 0.21
C LYS A 432 18.34 -13.43 0.60
N HIS A 433 17.50 -12.48 1.02
CA HIS A 433 16.14 -12.66 1.44
C HIS A 433 15.14 -11.91 0.52
N PHE A 434 15.51 -11.79 -0.75
CA PHE A 434 14.61 -11.24 -1.74
C PHE A 434 13.41 -12.18 -1.92
N GLY A 435 12.22 -11.63 -1.75
CA GLY A 435 10.98 -12.43 -1.73
C GLY A 435 10.42 -12.67 -0.33
N ASP A 436 11.17 -12.37 0.73
CA ASP A 436 10.66 -12.42 2.09
C ASP A 436 9.97 -11.10 2.46
N ARG A 437 8.96 -11.18 3.33
CA ARG A 437 8.40 -10.00 3.99
C ARG A 437 9.40 -9.49 5.02
N SER A 438 9.93 -8.28 4.83
CA SER A 438 10.92 -7.73 5.74
C SER A 438 10.76 -6.23 5.94
N ASN A 439 10.90 -5.79 7.20
CA ASN A 439 11.00 -4.39 7.61
C ASN A 439 12.16 -4.19 8.59
N LEU A 440 13.22 -4.94 8.39
CA LEU A 440 14.38 -4.99 9.28
C LEU A 440 14.95 -3.60 9.60
N CYS A 441 15.00 -2.71 8.61
CA CYS A 441 15.45 -1.33 8.82
C CYS A 441 14.54 -0.57 9.80
N LYS A 442 13.22 -0.75 9.71
CA LYS A 442 12.27 -0.11 10.64
C LYS A 442 12.43 -0.66 12.06
N LEU A 443 12.48 -1.98 12.21
CA LEU A 443 12.72 -2.62 13.50
C LEU A 443 14.03 -2.15 14.11
N SER A 444 15.12 -2.20 13.35
CA SER A 444 16.43 -1.76 13.83
C SER A 444 16.50 -0.27 14.14
N LEU A 445 15.74 0.56 13.40
CA LEU A 445 15.70 2.00 13.64
C LEU A 445 15.07 2.32 15.01
N TYR A 446 13.97 1.67 15.35
CA TYR A 446 13.20 1.98 16.56
C TYR A 446 13.54 1.10 17.76
N ASN A 447 14.15 -0.09 17.59
CA ASN A 447 14.59 -0.93 18.70
C ASN A 447 15.44 -0.12 19.69
N ASP A 448 14.99 -0.01 20.94
CA ASP A 448 15.66 0.82 21.95
C ASP A 448 17.04 0.27 22.31
N VAL A 449 18.04 1.14 22.42
CA VAL A 449 19.44 0.73 22.67
C VAL A 449 19.69 0.25 24.11
N PHE A 450 18.79 0.59 25.07
CA PHE A 450 18.86 0.08 26.44
C PHE A 450 17.94 -1.11 26.66
N SER A 451 16.63 -0.98 26.36
CA SER A 451 15.68 -2.07 26.49
C SER A 451 15.99 -3.24 25.58
N GLY A 452 16.34 -2.94 24.30
CA GLY A 452 16.85 -3.94 23.36
C GLY A 452 15.92 -5.13 23.12
N GLN A 453 14.60 -4.92 23.10
CA GLN A 453 13.61 -6.01 23.06
C GLN A 453 13.75 -6.94 21.85
N PHE A 454 14.36 -6.45 20.74
CA PHE A 454 14.65 -7.24 19.54
C PHE A 454 16.12 -7.66 19.43
N ASP A 455 17.00 -7.30 20.38
CA ASP A 455 18.42 -7.64 20.35
C ASP A 455 18.68 -9.15 20.24
N PRO A 456 17.88 -10.05 20.87
CA PRO A 456 18.06 -11.49 20.71
C PRO A 456 17.86 -12.01 19.27
N GLU A 457 17.15 -11.24 18.42
CA GLU A 457 16.90 -11.58 17.02
C GLU A 457 17.92 -10.94 16.07
N ILE A 458 18.80 -10.07 16.57
CA ILE A 458 19.79 -9.34 15.80
C ILE A 458 21.11 -10.11 15.80
N HIS A 459 21.68 -10.31 14.62
CA HIS A 459 23.01 -10.90 14.44
C HIS A 459 24.00 -9.82 14.10
N ALA A 460 24.99 -9.59 14.98
CA ALA A 460 25.99 -8.53 14.84
C ALA A 460 26.76 -8.58 13.51
N GLU A 461 26.99 -9.78 12.96
CA GLU A 461 27.65 -9.99 11.67
C GLU A 461 26.86 -9.40 10.48
N ASP A 462 25.55 -9.26 10.61
CA ASP A 462 24.69 -8.72 9.56
C ASP A 462 24.87 -7.20 9.37
N LYS A 463 25.42 -6.48 10.35
CA LYS A 463 25.75 -5.04 10.28
C LYS A 463 26.49 -4.65 8.99
N ALA A 464 27.39 -5.52 8.53
CA ALA A 464 28.18 -5.28 7.34
C ALA A 464 27.33 -5.11 6.06
N TYR A 465 26.11 -5.71 6.00
CA TYR A 465 25.22 -5.59 4.85
C TYR A 465 24.68 -4.17 4.71
N PHE A 466 24.31 -3.52 5.80
CA PHE A 466 23.78 -2.14 5.75
C PHE A 466 24.84 -1.17 5.23
N LYS A 467 26.08 -1.29 5.69
CA LYS A 467 27.20 -0.48 5.18
C LYS A 467 27.44 -0.70 3.69
N LYS A 468 27.35 -1.95 3.21
CA LYS A 468 27.49 -2.30 1.78
C LYS A 468 26.27 -1.83 0.95
N ALA A 469 25.07 -1.83 1.52
CA ALA A 469 23.84 -1.40 0.83
C ALA A 469 23.86 0.09 0.47
N VAL A 470 24.45 0.96 1.31
CA VAL A 470 24.48 2.41 1.09
C VAL A 470 25.00 2.78 -0.32
N PRO A 471 26.21 2.39 -0.76
CA PRO A 471 26.68 2.75 -2.09
C PRO A 471 25.92 2.05 -3.22
N ILE A 472 25.31 0.89 -2.97
CA ILE A 472 24.50 0.17 -3.96
C ILE A 472 23.22 0.96 -4.25
N VAL A 473 22.49 1.33 -3.20
CA VAL A 473 21.25 2.10 -3.29
C VAL A 473 21.52 3.49 -3.89
N LYS A 474 22.56 4.19 -3.44
CA LYS A 474 22.95 5.50 -4.00
C LYS A 474 23.27 5.45 -5.50
N ARG A 475 23.96 4.41 -5.96
CA ARG A 475 24.26 4.25 -7.39
C ARG A 475 23.04 3.91 -8.23
N ALA A 476 22.09 3.18 -7.66
CA ALA A 476 20.82 2.85 -8.30
C ALA A 476 19.93 4.09 -8.46
N GLY A 477 19.94 5.01 -7.50
CA GLY A 477 19.06 6.17 -7.45
C GLY A 477 19.47 7.33 -8.37
N LYS A 478 19.27 7.18 -9.68
CA LYS A 478 19.50 8.24 -10.68
C LYS A 478 18.22 8.48 -11.48
N GLY A 479 17.87 9.74 -11.72
CA GLY A 479 16.66 10.09 -12.48
C GLY A 479 15.51 10.55 -11.61
N GLN A 480 14.29 10.45 -12.12
CA GLN A 480 13.10 11.07 -11.52
C GLN A 480 12.70 10.54 -10.13
N TYR A 481 13.12 9.32 -9.77
CA TYR A 481 12.85 8.70 -8.46
C TYR A 481 14.09 8.68 -7.54
N ALA A 482 15.14 9.44 -7.85
CA ALA A 482 16.38 9.48 -7.06
C ALA A 482 16.15 9.79 -5.57
N TYR A 483 15.18 10.65 -5.26
CA TYR A 483 14.84 11.05 -3.89
C TYR A 483 14.40 9.88 -2.99
N ILE A 484 13.77 8.83 -3.56
CA ILE A 484 13.39 7.61 -2.82
C ILE A 484 14.64 6.82 -2.44
N PHE A 485 15.56 6.66 -3.38
CA PHE A 485 16.84 5.98 -3.14
C PHE A 485 17.74 6.75 -2.17
N GLU A 486 17.72 8.10 -2.23
CA GLU A 486 18.42 8.96 -1.26
C GLU A 486 17.94 8.70 0.17
N SER A 487 16.62 8.59 0.36
CA SER A 487 15.99 8.31 1.67
C SER A 487 16.39 6.92 2.18
N VAL A 488 16.26 5.88 1.36
CA VAL A 488 16.61 4.51 1.73
C VAL A 488 18.12 4.37 2.02
N ALA A 489 18.96 5.01 1.23
CA ALA A 489 20.42 4.98 1.46
C ALA A 489 20.78 5.69 2.78
N ALA A 490 20.12 6.80 3.12
CA ALA A 490 20.35 7.50 4.38
C ALA A 490 19.85 6.68 5.58
N LEU A 491 18.71 5.99 5.45
CA LEU A 491 18.22 5.04 6.45
C LEU A 491 19.22 3.91 6.68
N SER A 492 19.70 3.28 5.60
CA SER A 492 20.71 2.23 5.67
C SER A 492 21.99 2.71 6.36
N ASP A 493 22.40 3.98 6.14
CA ASP A 493 23.56 4.59 6.77
C ASP A 493 23.35 4.78 8.29
N VAL A 494 22.15 5.11 8.74
CA VAL A 494 21.77 5.13 10.18
C VAL A 494 21.90 3.72 10.76
N ILE A 495 21.27 2.73 10.13
CA ILE A 495 21.28 1.34 10.61
C ILE A 495 22.69 0.76 10.63
N SER A 496 23.55 1.12 9.69
CA SER A 496 24.96 0.67 9.65
C SER A 496 25.77 1.02 10.91
N VAL A 497 25.31 1.99 11.70
CA VAL A 497 25.91 2.33 13.00
C VAL A 497 25.14 1.71 14.15
N LYS A 498 23.80 1.78 14.08
CA LYS A 498 22.91 1.41 15.19
C LYS A 498 22.74 -0.10 15.38
N TYR A 499 22.81 -0.88 14.31
CA TYR A 499 22.31 -2.26 14.22
C TYR A 499 22.69 -3.18 15.40
N ASP A 500 23.95 -3.19 15.79
CA ASP A 500 24.50 -4.01 16.87
C ASP A 500 24.75 -3.23 18.18
N MET A 501 24.38 -1.95 18.22
CA MET A 501 24.76 -1.05 19.30
C MET A 501 24.20 -1.51 20.65
N GLY A 502 22.92 -1.93 20.72
CA GLY A 502 22.29 -2.45 21.94
C GLY A 502 23.01 -3.68 22.48
N ILE A 503 23.35 -4.63 21.60
CA ILE A 503 24.07 -5.86 21.95
C ILE A 503 25.46 -5.52 22.55
N ARG A 504 26.27 -4.73 21.84
CA ARG A 504 27.61 -4.32 22.30
C ARG A 504 27.55 -3.56 23.63
N LEU A 505 26.55 -2.69 23.75
CA LEU A 505 26.34 -1.91 24.97
C LEU A 505 26.04 -2.81 26.15
N ARG A 506 25.12 -3.74 26.03
CA ARG A 506 24.73 -4.69 27.07
C ARG A 506 25.88 -5.63 27.44
N GLU A 507 26.65 -6.11 26.48
CA GLU A 507 27.84 -6.92 26.73
C GLU A 507 28.94 -6.15 27.44
N ALA A 508 29.22 -4.91 27.04
CA ALA A 508 30.21 -4.05 27.69
C ALA A 508 29.80 -3.72 29.15
N TYR A 509 28.48 -3.45 29.35
CA TYR A 509 27.95 -3.21 30.68
C TYR A 509 28.10 -4.44 31.61
N LYS A 510 27.74 -5.63 31.14
CA LYS A 510 27.90 -6.90 31.88
C LYS A 510 29.34 -7.17 32.27
N ARG A 511 30.31 -6.78 31.45
CA ARG A 511 31.75 -6.92 31.74
C ARG A 511 32.34 -5.78 32.57
N GLY A 512 31.55 -4.74 32.87
CA GLY A 512 32.01 -3.53 33.54
C GLY A 512 33.01 -2.71 32.70
N ASP A 513 33.02 -2.86 31.37
CA ASP A 513 33.95 -2.22 30.44
C ASP A 513 33.57 -0.76 30.19
N LYS A 514 33.97 0.11 31.10
CA LYS A 514 33.67 1.55 31.06
C LYS A 514 34.31 2.26 29.86
N GLU A 515 35.39 1.75 29.31
CA GLU A 515 36.03 2.35 28.13
C GLU A 515 35.21 2.10 26.88
N GLU A 516 34.75 0.86 26.66
CA GLU A 516 33.87 0.54 25.53
C GLU A 516 32.51 1.27 25.65
N LEU A 517 31.95 1.40 26.85
CA LEU A 517 30.73 2.17 27.08
C LEU A 517 30.88 3.65 26.69
N ARG A 518 32.03 4.27 26.96
CA ARG A 518 32.33 5.65 26.52
C ARG A 518 32.44 5.75 25.00
N LYS A 519 33.09 4.78 24.35
CA LYS A 519 33.16 4.72 22.87
C LYS A 519 31.78 4.61 22.26
N ILE A 520 30.88 3.78 22.83
CA ILE A 520 29.47 3.67 22.36
C ILE A 520 28.72 4.99 22.58
N ALA A 521 28.96 5.68 23.72
CA ALA A 521 28.38 7.00 23.95
C ALA A 521 28.83 8.03 22.91
N ASP A 522 30.07 7.97 22.42
CA ASP A 522 30.57 8.82 21.33
C ASP A 522 30.01 8.40 19.97
N GLU A 523 29.82 7.11 19.72
CA GLU A 523 29.12 6.62 18.52
C GLU A 523 27.69 7.11 18.44
N MET A 524 26.99 7.33 19.58
CA MET A 524 25.64 7.92 19.60
C MET A 524 25.60 9.34 19.02
N LEU A 525 26.68 10.12 19.14
CA LEU A 525 26.78 11.44 18.49
C LEU A 525 26.83 11.29 16.95
N VAL A 526 27.56 10.30 16.46
CA VAL A 526 27.61 9.98 15.03
C VAL A 526 26.23 9.51 14.55
N LEU A 527 25.58 8.65 15.33
CA LEU A 527 24.25 8.14 15.05
C LEU A 527 23.22 9.28 14.94
N LYS A 528 23.21 10.21 15.92
CA LYS A 528 22.35 11.42 15.89
C LYS A 528 22.57 12.28 14.64
N LYS A 529 23.83 12.47 14.22
CA LYS A 529 24.15 13.21 12.99
C LYS A 529 23.58 12.52 11.74
N LYS A 530 23.72 11.20 11.65
CA LYS A 530 23.18 10.41 10.53
C LYS A 530 21.65 10.41 10.54
N LEU A 531 21.01 10.27 11.71
CA LEU A 531 19.57 10.32 11.84
C LEU A 531 19.00 11.69 11.40
N ARG A 532 19.66 12.81 11.77
CA ARG A 532 19.27 14.14 11.26
C ARG A 532 19.40 14.24 9.74
N ALA A 533 20.42 13.61 9.15
CA ALA A 533 20.57 13.58 7.69
C ALA A 533 19.44 12.76 7.05
N PHE A 534 19.08 11.62 7.63
CA PHE A 534 17.94 10.81 7.18
C PHE A 534 16.62 11.61 7.27
N ILE A 535 16.30 12.23 8.41
CA ILE A 535 15.07 13.05 8.58
C ILE A 535 14.95 14.09 7.46
N ARG A 536 16.04 14.75 7.08
CA ARG A 536 16.04 15.78 6.03
C ARG A 536 15.68 15.21 4.65
N VAL A 537 16.27 14.08 4.26
CA VAL A 537 15.97 13.46 2.95
C VAL A 537 14.60 12.77 2.94
N PHE A 538 14.17 12.23 4.07
CA PHE A 538 12.85 11.65 4.23
C PHE A 538 11.74 12.72 4.14
N ARG A 539 11.95 13.89 4.75
CA ARG A 539 11.05 15.04 4.57
C ARG A 539 10.97 15.47 3.10
N LYS A 540 12.11 15.50 2.38
CA LYS A 540 12.14 15.78 0.94
C LYS A 540 11.33 14.76 0.15
N GLN A 541 11.46 13.46 0.45
CA GLN A 541 10.65 12.39 -0.15
C GLN A 541 9.16 12.61 0.12
N TRP A 542 8.79 12.86 1.38
CA TRP A 542 7.39 13.07 1.76
C TRP A 542 6.75 14.23 0.98
N LEU A 543 7.41 15.39 0.98
CA LEU A 543 6.91 16.59 0.32
C LEU A 543 6.92 16.51 -1.22
N ALA A 544 7.67 15.59 -1.79
CA ALA A 544 7.64 15.33 -3.24
C ALA A 544 6.38 14.59 -3.69
N GLU A 545 5.72 13.88 -2.79
CA GLU A 545 4.60 13.00 -3.12
C GLU A 545 3.30 13.37 -2.39
N ASN A 546 3.40 13.81 -1.15
CA ASN A 546 2.27 13.99 -0.26
C ASN A 546 2.01 15.46 0.06
N LYS A 547 0.82 15.74 0.55
CA LYS A 547 0.54 16.99 1.26
C LYS A 547 1.44 17.09 2.50
N PRO A 548 1.74 18.29 3.02
CA PRO A 548 2.63 18.45 4.19
C PRO A 548 2.12 17.77 5.47
N TYR A 549 0.81 17.67 5.61
CA TYR A 549 0.16 17.04 6.76
C TYR A 549 0.59 15.59 6.96
N GLY A 550 0.60 15.15 8.21
CA GLY A 550 0.94 13.78 8.59
C GLY A 550 2.44 13.53 8.73
N PHE A 551 3.31 14.39 8.16
CA PHE A 551 4.75 14.28 8.38
C PHE A 551 5.15 14.64 9.81
N ASP A 552 4.36 15.45 10.51
CA ASP A 552 4.50 15.74 11.93
C ASP A 552 4.60 14.46 12.78
N VAL A 553 3.85 13.41 12.45
CA VAL A 553 3.95 12.10 13.11
C VAL A 553 5.36 11.51 12.95
N GLN A 554 5.94 11.61 11.76
CA GLN A 554 7.31 11.15 11.53
C GLN A 554 8.34 12.02 12.28
N GLU A 555 8.08 13.32 12.39
CA GLU A 555 8.93 14.24 13.17
C GLU A 555 8.88 13.93 14.66
N TYR A 556 7.71 13.64 15.23
CA TYR A 556 7.60 13.19 16.62
C TYR A 556 8.34 11.87 16.85
N ARG A 557 8.14 10.86 15.97
CA ARG A 557 8.80 9.56 16.08
C ARG A 557 10.32 9.67 16.01
N LEU A 558 10.82 10.35 15.00
CA LEU A 558 12.27 10.48 14.76
C LEU A 558 12.94 11.51 15.68
N GLY A 559 12.22 12.57 16.05
CA GLY A 559 12.65 13.55 17.05
C GLY A 559 12.76 12.93 18.43
N GLY A 560 11.77 12.14 18.84
CA GLY A 560 11.81 11.36 20.08
C GLY A 560 12.99 10.37 20.11
N LEU A 561 13.30 9.73 18.98
CA LEU A 561 14.45 8.84 18.86
C LEU A 561 15.80 9.59 19.00
N LEU A 562 15.91 10.82 18.46
CA LEU A 562 17.10 11.67 18.67
C LEU A 562 17.31 12.00 20.15
N GLU A 563 16.24 12.34 20.85
CA GLU A 563 16.28 12.65 22.28
C GLU A 563 16.58 11.40 23.11
N ARG A 564 15.99 10.26 22.74
CA ARG A 564 16.29 8.98 23.42
C ARG A 564 17.76 8.62 23.35
N PHE A 565 18.43 8.83 22.19
CA PHE A 565 19.87 8.62 22.06
C PHE A 565 20.69 9.56 22.96
N GLU A 566 20.25 10.82 23.15
CA GLU A 566 20.92 11.73 24.07
C GLU A 566 20.75 11.27 25.53
N GLY A 567 19.55 10.97 25.96
CA GLY A 567 19.28 10.50 27.32
C GLY A 567 20.05 9.20 27.65
N CYS A 568 20.11 8.25 26.71
CA CYS A 568 20.94 7.05 26.88
C CYS A 568 22.43 7.38 26.98
N ARG A 569 22.92 8.30 26.14
CA ARG A 569 24.32 8.75 26.15
C ARG A 569 24.69 9.38 27.51
N GLU A 570 23.87 10.31 28.00
CA GLU A 570 24.09 10.97 29.29
C GLU A 570 24.17 9.96 30.43
N ARG A 571 23.24 9.00 30.48
CA ARG A 571 23.25 7.94 31.50
C ARG A 571 24.48 7.02 31.42
N LEU A 572 24.97 6.72 30.22
CA LEU A 572 26.24 5.99 30.05
C LEU A 572 27.43 6.78 30.60
N LEU A 573 27.49 8.08 30.36
CA LEU A 573 28.55 8.95 30.88
C LEU A 573 28.46 9.07 32.41
N ASP A 574 27.27 9.22 32.97
CA ASP A 574 27.05 9.25 34.40
C ASP A 574 27.47 7.92 35.07
N TYR A 575 27.16 6.78 34.47
CA TYR A 575 27.60 5.48 34.95
C TYR A 575 29.13 5.31 34.86
N THR A 576 29.71 5.64 33.72
CA THR A 576 31.18 5.46 33.52
C THR A 576 32.03 6.41 34.37
N SER A 577 31.47 7.58 34.74
CA SER A 577 32.10 8.51 35.71
C SER A 577 31.88 8.14 37.18
N GLY A 578 30.98 7.20 37.47
CA GLY A 578 30.62 6.80 38.82
C GLY A 578 29.57 7.70 39.49
N LYS A 579 28.90 8.60 38.76
CA LYS A 579 27.85 9.45 39.27
C LYS A 579 26.56 8.65 39.57
N ILE A 580 26.28 7.59 38.79
CA ILE A 580 25.27 6.59 39.10
C ILE A 580 25.91 5.20 39.22
N ALA A 581 25.31 4.35 40.05
CA ALA A 581 25.84 3.02 40.34
C ALA A 581 25.47 1.98 39.29
N GLU A 582 24.28 2.13 38.65
CA GLU A 582 23.75 1.16 37.71
C GLU A 582 22.82 1.79 36.68
N ILE A 583 22.55 1.05 35.60
CA ILE A 583 21.53 1.32 34.58
C ILE A 583 20.61 0.10 34.58
N PRO A 584 19.44 0.15 35.27
CA PRO A 584 18.60 -1.02 35.50
C PRO A 584 18.16 -1.72 34.21
N GLU A 585 17.85 -0.98 33.15
CA GLU A 585 17.42 -1.54 31.85
C GLU A 585 18.47 -2.47 31.21
N LEU A 586 19.74 -2.35 31.61
CA LEU A 586 20.82 -3.20 31.09
C LEU A 586 21.04 -4.47 31.92
N THR A 587 20.38 -4.58 33.07
CA THR A 587 20.45 -5.75 33.97
C THR A 587 19.39 -6.79 33.65
N ASP A 588 18.27 -6.38 33.04
CA ASP A 588 17.19 -7.29 32.70
C ASP A 588 17.60 -8.35 31.66
N GLU A 589 17.11 -9.56 31.85
CA GLU A 589 17.28 -10.66 30.90
C GLU A 589 16.41 -10.46 29.66
N LEU A 590 16.98 -10.66 28.49
CA LEU A 590 16.28 -10.59 27.22
C LEU A 590 15.88 -11.99 26.75
N PHE A 591 14.61 -12.15 26.39
CA PHE A 591 14.06 -13.39 25.87
C PHE A 591 13.97 -13.35 24.35
N ALA A 592 14.43 -14.42 23.69
CA ALA A 592 14.30 -14.58 22.25
C ALA A 592 12.89 -15.03 21.84
N ASN A 593 12.51 -14.73 20.59
CA ASN A 593 11.27 -15.19 19.94
C ASN A 593 9.95 -14.74 20.62
N ILE A 594 9.98 -13.67 21.40
CA ILE A 594 8.78 -13.19 22.11
C ILE A 594 7.78 -12.44 21.22
N PHE A 595 8.23 -11.85 20.11
CA PHE A 595 7.38 -11.09 19.20
C PHE A 595 7.32 -11.67 17.80
N LEU A 596 8.37 -12.34 17.34
CA LEU A 596 8.57 -12.73 15.95
C LEU A 596 8.33 -14.22 15.68
N GLY A 597 7.98 -14.99 16.71
CA GLY A 597 7.86 -16.43 16.62
C GLY A 597 9.18 -17.12 16.29
N LYS A 598 9.15 -18.25 15.61
CA LYS A 598 10.37 -18.95 15.19
C LYS A 598 11.14 -18.12 14.16
N ARG A 599 12.44 -18.05 14.35
CA ARG A 599 13.36 -17.39 13.42
C ARG A 599 13.21 -17.97 12.01
N GLY A 600 12.90 -17.10 11.03
CA GLY A 600 12.69 -17.50 9.63
C GLY A 600 11.24 -17.54 9.17
N GLU A 601 10.28 -17.58 10.05
CA GLU A 601 8.85 -17.52 9.70
C GLU A 601 8.34 -16.07 9.74
N GLY A 602 8.28 -15.38 8.60
CA GLY A 602 7.85 -13.98 8.53
C GLY A 602 8.77 -13.02 9.28
N ARG A 603 10.04 -13.33 9.32
CA ARG A 603 11.12 -12.64 10.00
C ARG A 603 11.05 -11.13 9.76
N PHE A 604 10.97 -10.34 10.84
CA PHE A 604 10.93 -8.89 10.78
C PHE A 604 9.72 -8.27 10.04
N ALA A 605 8.58 -8.94 10.00
CA ALA A 605 7.34 -8.40 9.42
C ALA A 605 6.48 -7.58 10.41
N TYR A 606 6.96 -7.41 11.64
CA TYR A 606 6.27 -6.65 12.68
C TYR A 606 6.32 -5.15 12.38
N ASN A 607 5.17 -4.48 12.20
CA ASN A 607 5.12 -3.13 11.65
C ASN A 607 4.72 -2.02 12.62
N SER A 608 4.11 -2.34 13.77
CA SER A 608 3.63 -1.32 14.72
C SER A 608 4.77 -0.55 15.38
N TYR A 609 4.81 0.77 15.16
CA TYR A 609 5.77 1.67 15.80
C TYR A 609 5.74 1.58 17.33
N ASN A 610 4.55 1.61 17.91
CA ASN A 610 4.39 1.63 19.37
C ASN A 610 5.03 0.40 20.01
N LEU A 611 4.77 -0.77 19.45
CA LEU A 611 5.30 -2.03 19.97
C LEU A 611 6.78 -2.22 19.64
N THR A 612 7.27 -1.61 18.54
CA THR A 612 8.68 -1.69 18.14
C THR A 612 9.56 -0.76 18.98
N ALA A 613 9.10 0.46 19.25
CA ALA A 613 9.91 1.49 19.88
C ALA A 613 10.06 1.28 21.41
N SER A 614 9.04 0.74 22.08
CA SER A 614 9.07 0.53 23.52
C SER A 614 8.07 -0.53 23.94
N VAL A 615 8.39 -1.24 25.03
CA VAL A 615 7.45 -2.09 25.77
C VAL A 615 6.54 -1.28 26.68
N ASN A 616 6.88 -0.01 26.90
CA ASN A 616 6.08 0.91 27.70
C ASN A 616 4.91 1.45 26.88
N TYR A 617 3.93 1.99 27.58
CA TYR A 617 2.66 2.38 27.00
C TYR A 617 2.75 3.70 26.22
N PHE A 618 2.30 3.66 24.95
CA PHE A 618 1.99 4.84 24.14
C PHE A 618 0.48 4.98 24.02
N TRP A 619 -0.05 6.13 24.30
CA TRP A 619 -1.47 6.43 24.12
C TRP A 619 -1.81 6.79 22.66
#